data_f38599f4a49d6654e33cee72669a3d94
#
_entry.id   f38599f4a49d6654e33cee72669a3d94
#
_cell.length_a   1.000
_cell.length_b   1.000
_cell.length_c   1.000
_cell.angle_alpha   90.00
_cell.angle_beta   90.00
_cell.angle_gamma   90.00
#
_symmetry.space_group_name_H-M   'P 1'
#
loop_
_entity.id
_entity.type
_entity.pdbx_description
1 polymer ?
#
loop_
_entity_poly.entity_id
_entity_poly.type
_entity_poly.pdbx_seq_one_letter_code
_entity_poly.pdbx_strand_id
1 'polypeptide(L)'
;MISLLAPWGHDRFRRLCISVLKLSACWVGVASAELCTTLEGNAIQGGILLGHTLPSATVSFADVTVPVLPDGAFLLGLGRDMPRSNELTITTDETCVQQVAVAAREYRLQEITGVPQQTVTPSEEHLE
;
A
#
# COMPACT_ATOMS: atom_id res chain seq x y z
N MET A 1 46.76 -79.57 17.82
CA MET A 1 48.03 -79.07 18.35
C MET A 1 48.00 -77.55 18.22
N ILE A 2 47.89 -76.90 19.34
CA ILE A 2 48.64 -75.71 19.74
C ILE A 2 48.31 -74.45 18.84
N SER A 3 47.70 -73.55 19.32
CA SER A 3 47.94 -72.53 20.37
C SER A 3 47.90 -71.14 19.83
N LEU A 4 47.08 -70.33 20.44
CA LEU A 4 47.41 -68.97 20.96
C LEU A 4 47.63 -67.85 19.89
N LEU A 5 47.08 -66.72 19.94
CA LEU A 5 46.86 -65.72 20.97
C LEU A 5 46.13 -64.52 20.30
N ALA A 6 45.21 -63.99 20.98
CA ALA A 6 44.80 -62.56 20.72
C ALA A 6 45.96 -61.65 21.12
N PRO A 7 46.00 -60.42 20.63
CA PRO A 7 45.55 -59.35 21.49
C PRO A 7 44.91 -58.13 20.78
N TRP A 8 43.93 -57.56 21.41
CA TRP A 8 43.81 -56.17 21.84
C TRP A 8 44.25 -55.11 20.84
N GLY A 9 43.24 -54.44 20.29
CA GLY A 9 43.38 -53.15 19.66
C GLY A 9 42.20 -52.30 20.09
N HIS A 10 42.47 -51.39 21.00
CA HIS A 10 41.53 -50.36 21.43
C HIS A 10 41.30 -49.38 20.29
N ASP A 11 40.20 -49.46 19.59
CA ASP A 11 39.76 -48.40 18.77
C ASP A 11 38.76 -47.52 19.52
N ARG A 12 39.31 -46.42 19.95
CA ARG A 12 38.62 -45.31 20.51
C ARG A 12 37.59 -44.82 19.52
N PHE A 13 36.34 -45.07 19.80
CA PHE A 13 35.23 -44.34 19.19
C PHE A 13 35.38 -42.84 19.45
N ARG A 14 36.04 -42.17 18.53
CA ARG A 14 35.97 -40.72 18.42
C ARG A 14 34.53 -40.39 18.00
N ARG A 15 33.74 -40.09 19.00
CA ARG A 15 32.44 -39.47 18.82
C ARG A 15 32.69 -38.12 18.14
N LEU A 16 32.55 -38.10 16.82
CA LEU A 16 32.42 -36.87 16.07
C LEU A 16 31.06 -36.27 16.42
N CYS A 17 31.06 -35.28 17.32
CA CYS A 17 29.91 -34.39 17.50
C CYS A 17 29.76 -33.56 16.23
N ILE A 18 28.94 -34.04 15.31
CA ILE A 18 28.46 -33.20 14.21
C ILE A 18 27.43 -32.25 14.83
N SER A 19 27.89 -31.07 15.18
CA SER A 19 27.04 -29.94 15.51
C SER A 19 26.25 -29.58 14.26
N VAL A 20 25.02 -30.04 14.18
CA VAL A 20 24.05 -29.60 13.16
C VAL A 20 23.70 -28.15 13.46
N LEU A 21 24.41 -27.27 12.82
CA LEU A 21 24.09 -25.83 12.79
C LEU A 21 22.74 -25.70 12.07
N LYS A 22 21.65 -25.60 12.83
CA LYS A 22 20.34 -25.25 12.28
C LYS A 22 20.43 -23.82 11.76
N LEU A 23 20.71 -23.67 10.46
CA LEU A 23 20.42 -22.43 9.76
C LEU A 23 18.91 -22.24 9.78
N SER A 24 18.45 -21.43 10.71
CA SER A 24 17.09 -20.89 10.69
C SER A 24 17.02 -19.92 9.53
N ALA A 25 16.59 -20.40 8.37
CA ALA A 25 16.26 -19.56 7.23
C ALA A 25 15.06 -18.70 7.65
N CYS A 26 15.32 -17.46 8.03
CA CYS A 26 14.30 -16.45 8.21
C CYS A 26 13.72 -16.15 6.82
N TRP A 27 12.61 -16.81 6.49
CA TRP A 27 11.82 -16.45 5.32
C TRP A 27 11.22 -15.07 5.61
N VAL A 28 11.86 -14.04 5.08
CA VAL A 28 11.25 -12.73 4.95
C VAL A 28 10.17 -12.90 3.89
N GLY A 29 8.94 -13.09 4.34
CA GLY A 29 7.77 -13.06 3.47
C GLY A 29 7.72 -11.67 2.83
N VAL A 30 8.01 -11.60 1.54
CA VAL A 30 7.70 -10.41 0.75
C VAL A 30 6.17 -10.37 0.72
N ALA A 31 5.57 -9.48 1.49
CA ALA A 31 4.16 -9.16 1.36
C ALA A 31 3.99 -8.58 -0.04
N SER A 32 3.52 -9.39 -0.98
CA SER A 32 3.03 -8.90 -2.26
C SER A 32 1.85 -7.98 -1.94
N ALA A 33 1.98 -6.69 -2.21
CA ALA A 33 0.84 -5.78 -2.18
C ALA A 33 -0.15 -6.30 -3.24
N GLU A 34 -1.26 -6.84 -2.78
CA GLU A 34 -2.31 -7.33 -3.66
C GLU A 34 -2.94 -6.11 -4.35
N LEU A 35 -2.92 -6.13 -5.68
CA LEU A 35 -3.48 -5.06 -6.50
C LEU A 35 -4.97 -5.34 -6.67
N CYS A 36 -5.83 -4.58 -5.99
CA CYS A 36 -7.28 -4.76 -6.05
C CYS A 36 -7.86 -4.38 -7.41
N THR A 37 -7.28 -3.35 -8.03
CA THR A 37 -7.67 -2.85 -9.34
C THR A 37 -6.54 -2.06 -9.99
N THR A 38 -6.61 -1.93 -11.30
CA THR A 38 -5.72 -1.02 -12.04
C THR A 38 -6.31 0.39 -12.00
N LEU A 39 -5.48 1.37 -11.63
CA LEU A 39 -5.85 2.79 -11.63
C LEU A 39 -5.20 3.48 -12.82
N GLU A 40 -5.99 4.17 -13.62
CA GLU A 40 -5.53 4.96 -14.76
C GLU A 40 -5.54 6.44 -14.42
N GLY A 41 -4.50 7.16 -14.84
CA GLY A 41 -4.37 8.60 -14.62
C GLY A 41 -3.05 8.99 -13.97
N ASN A 42 -2.97 10.24 -13.54
CA ASN A 42 -1.79 10.77 -12.87
C ASN A 42 -2.02 10.82 -11.36
N ALA A 43 -1.32 9.97 -10.62
CA ALA A 43 -1.36 9.95 -9.17
C ALA A 43 -0.54 11.10 -8.56
N ILE A 44 -1.01 12.33 -8.76
CA ILE A 44 -0.41 13.58 -8.26
C ILE A 44 -1.46 14.40 -7.51
N GLN A 45 -1.06 15.16 -6.51
CA GLN A 45 -1.95 16.07 -5.79
C GLN A 45 -2.72 16.99 -6.76
N GLY A 46 -4.05 17.11 -6.58
CA GLY A 46 -4.95 17.80 -7.49
C GLY A 46 -5.27 17.04 -8.79
N GLY A 47 -4.86 15.77 -8.90
CA GLY A 47 -5.16 14.88 -10.02
C GLY A 47 -6.42 14.07 -9.83
N ILE A 48 -6.70 13.21 -10.81
CA ILE A 48 -7.83 12.28 -10.82
C ILE A 48 -7.31 10.92 -11.28
N LEU A 49 -7.81 9.85 -10.63
CA LEU A 49 -7.58 8.47 -11.05
C LEU A 49 -8.92 7.83 -11.39
N LEU A 50 -8.94 7.05 -12.47
CA LEU A 50 -10.05 6.21 -12.88
C LEU A 50 -9.75 4.76 -12.50
N GLY A 51 -10.69 4.10 -11.85
CA GLY A 51 -10.63 2.68 -11.55
C GLY A 51 -11.88 1.95 -12.02
N HIS A 52 -11.80 0.64 -12.10
CA HIS A 52 -12.93 -0.23 -12.44
C HIS A 52 -13.04 -1.36 -11.42
N THR A 53 -14.27 -1.68 -11.05
CA THR A 53 -14.62 -2.80 -10.17
C THR A 53 -15.97 -3.38 -10.55
N LEU A 54 -16.48 -4.33 -9.77
CA LEU A 54 -17.84 -4.81 -9.95
C LEU A 54 -18.86 -3.70 -9.61
N PRO A 55 -19.96 -3.55 -10.35
CA PRO A 55 -20.98 -2.53 -10.07
C PRO A 55 -21.60 -2.62 -8.67
N SER A 56 -21.59 -3.83 -8.07
CA SER A 56 -22.09 -4.08 -6.71
C SER A 56 -21.07 -3.80 -5.61
N ALA A 57 -19.84 -3.45 -5.96
CA ALA A 57 -18.77 -3.20 -5.01
C ALA A 57 -18.99 -1.89 -4.24
N THR A 58 -18.56 -1.88 -2.98
CA THR A 58 -18.40 -0.67 -2.20
C THR A 58 -16.94 -0.23 -2.26
N VAL A 59 -16.70 1.00 -2.69
CA VAL A 59 -15.36 1.58 -2.79
C VAL A 59 -15.22 2.68 -1.75
N SER A 60 -14.13 2.66 -0.99
CA SER A 60 -13.74 3.78 -0.14
C SER A 60 -12.28 4.16 -0.38
N PHE A 61 -11.99 5.45 -0.36
CA PHE A 61 -10.67 6.01 -0.56
C PHE A 61 -10.39 7.09 0.46
N ALA A 62 -9.30 6.94 1.22
CA ALA A 62 -8.95 7.84 2.32
C ALA A 62 -10.16 8.10 3.26
N ASP A 63 -10.83 7.04 3.69
CA ASP A 63 -12.02 7.02 4.55
C ASP A 63 -13.29 7.68 3.96
N VAL A 64 -13.28 8.01 2.67
CA VAL A 64 -14.44 8.57 1.98
C VAL A 64 -15.04 7.53 1.03
N THR A 65 -16.36 7.30 1.12
CA THR A 65 -17.06 6.43 0.18
C THR A 65 -17.10 7.06 -1.21
N VAL A 66 -16.72 6.26 -2.21
CA VAL A 66 -16.66 6.65 -3.62
C VAL A 66 -17.82 6.00 -4.37
N PRO A 67 -18.63 6.75 -5.12
CA PRO A 67 -19.69 6.18 -5.92
C PRO A 67 -19.12 5.33 -7.07
N VAL A 68 -19.73 4.15 -7.28
CA VAL A 68 -19.43 3.24 -8.39
C VAL A 68 -20.54 3.36 -9.41
N LEU A 69 -20.19 3.54 -10.67
CA LEU A 69 -21.13 3.64 -11.78
C LEU A 69 -21.69 2.25 -12.16
N PRO A 70 -22.80 2.19 -12.92
CA PRO A 70 -23.41 0.92 -13.32
C PRO A 70 -22.51 0.02 -14.19
N ASP A 71 -21.50 0.58 -14.84
CA ASP A 71 -20.47 -0.13 -15.59
C ASP A 71 -19.28 -0.58 -14.73
N GLY A 72 -19.30 -0.26 -13.42
CA GLY A 72 -18.22 -0.56 -12.48
C GLY A 72 -17.12 0.50 -12.43
N ALA A 73 -17.22 1.57 -13.20
CA ALA A 73 -16.23 2.66 -13.15
C ALA A 73 -16.39 3.50 -11.88
N PHE A 74 -15.27 4.00 -11.35
CA PHE A 74 -15.24 4.95 -10.25
C PHE A 74 -14.09 5.93 -10.40
N LEU A 75 -14.24 7.13 -9.82
CA LEU A 75 -13.25 8.20 -9.89
C LEU A 75 -12.72 8.53 -8.49
N LEU A 76 -11.40 8.62 -8.36
CA LEU A 76 -10.71 9.07 -7.16
C LEU A 76 -10.19 10.49 -7.40
N GLY A 77 -10.73 11.47 -6.68
CA GLY A 77 -10.20 12.82 -6.65
C GLY A 77 -9.06 12.93 -5.66
N LEU A 78 -7.90 13.38 -6.11
CA LEU A 78 -6.73 13.58 -5.27
C LEU A 78 -6.68 15.02 -4.80
N GLY A 79 -6.95 15.24 -3.52
CA GLY A 79 -6.93 16.58 -2.92
C GLY A 79 -5.57 17.27 -3.07
N ARG A 80 -5.59 18.60 -3.00
CA ARG A 80 -4.38 19.44 -3.10
C ARG A 80 -3.32 19.09 -2.06
N ASP A 81 -3.76 18.79 -0.83
CA ASP A 81 -2.89 18.54 0.32
C ASP A 81 -2.96 17.07 0.76
N MET A 82 -3.35 16.18 -0.18
CA MET A 82 -3.49 14.75 0.10
C MET A 82 -2.16 14.12 0.52
N PRO A 83 -2.14 13.24 1.54
CA PRO A 83 -0.95 12.50 1.94
C PRO A 83 -0.34 11.70 0.79
N ARG A 84 0.95 11.40 0.90
CA ARG A 84 1.67 10.63 -0.14
C ARG A 84 1.25 9.17 -0.25
N SER A 85 0.66 8.62 0.80
CA SER A 85 0.13 7.25 0.82
C SER A 85 -1.29 7.27 1.34
N ASN A 86 -2.20 6.70 0.57
CA ASN A 86 -3.63 6.65 0.89
C ASN A 86 -4.14 5.25 0.67
N GLU A 87 -5.14 4.86 1.44
CA GLU A 87 -5.75 3.55 1.36
C GLU A 87 -6.96 3.58 0.44
N LEU A 88 -6.98 2.63 -0.51
CA LEU A 88 -8.14 2.30 -1.33
C LEU A 88 -8.66 0.94 -0.87
N THR A 89 -9.90 0.89 -0.42
CA THR A 89 -10.58 -0.34 -0.01
C THR A 89 -11.72 -0.63 -0.98
N ILE A 90 -11.73 -1.82 -1.54
CA ILE A 90 -12.79 -2.33 -2.41
C ILE A 90 -13.40 -3.55 -1.75
N THR A 91 -14.69 -3.49 -1.45
CA THR A 91 -15.45 -4.57 -0.81
C THR A 91 -16.49 -5.11 -1.78
N THR A 92 -16.39 -6.41 -2.07
CA THR A 92 -17.37 -7.21 -2.79
C THR A 92 -17.83 -8.34 -1.85
N ASP A 93 -17.68 -9.58 -2.20
CA ASP A 93 -17.80 -10.74 -1.31
C ASP A 93 -16.58 -10.81 -0.36
N GLU A 94 -15.44 -10.31 -0.82
CA GLU A 94 -14.19 -10.17 -0.07
C GLU A 94 -13.75 -8.70 -0.05
N THR A 95 -12.96 -8.35 0.95
CA THR A 95 -12.40 -7.00 1.08
C THR A 95 -10.95 -7.01 0.62
N CYS A 96 -10.65 -6.15 -0.33
CA CYS A 96 -9.29 -5.93 -0.83
C CYS A 96 -8.83 -4.51 -0.48
N VAL A 97 -7.59 -4.39 0.01
CA VAL A 97 -6.99 -3.12 0.42
C VAL A 97 -5.73 -2.87 -0.39
N GLN A 98 -5.66 -1.73 -1.04
CA GLN A 98 -4.54 -1.31 -1.89
C GLN A 98 -4.02 0.04 -1.45
N GLN A 99 -2.70 0.19 -1.35
CA GLN A 99 -2.06 1.49 -1.09
C GLN A 99 -1.87 2.25 -2.40
N VAL A 100 -2.35 3.49 -2.42
CA VAL A 100 -2.21 4.42 -3.54
C VAL A 100 -1.19 5.48 -3.19
N ALA A 101 -0.06 5.47 -3.90
CA ALA A 101 0.97 6.48 -3.76
C ALA A 101 0.61 7.74 -4.56
N VAL A 102 0.61 8.90 -3.91
CA VAL A 102 0.30 10.20 -4.53
C VAL A 102 1.54 11.08 -4.53
N ALA A 103 1.97 11.52 -5.70
CA ALA A 103 3.09 12.44 -5.83
C ALA A 103 2.69 13.85 -5.37
N ALA A 104 3.61 14.53 -4.70
CA ALA A 104 3.42 15.93 -4.35
C ALA A 104 3.48 16.81 -5.61
N ARG A 105 2.69 17.88 -5.61
CA ARG A 105 2.67 18.88 -6.69
C ARG A 105 3.11 20.23 -6.15
N GLU A 106 4.01 20.87 -6.86
CA GLU A 106 4.35 22.28 -6.60
C GLU A 106 3.31 23.18 -7.24
N TYR A 107 2.65 24.00 -6.41
CA TYR A 107 1.67 24.98 -6.87
C TYR A 107 2.33 26.35 -6.94
N ARG A 108 2.14 27.04 -8.05
CA ARG A 108 2.51 28.45 -8.17
C ARG A 108 1.53 29.27 -7.33
N LEU A 109 2.01 29.77 -6.20
CA LEU A 109 1.23 30.66 -5.33
C LEU A 109 1.33 32.09 -5.86
N GLN A 110 0.20 32.75 -5.97
CA GLN A 110 0.11 34.16 -6.33
C GLN A 110 -0.54 34.89 -5.16
N GLU A 111 0.21 35.76 -4.51
CA GLU A 111 -0.31 36.59 -3.44
C GLU A 111 -0.73 37.95 -4.02
N ILE A 112 -2.00 38.26 -3.90
CA ILE A 112 -2.56 39.55 -4.35
C ILE A 112 -2.75 40.41 -3.11
N THR A 113 -1.94 41.46 -2.99
CA THR A 113 -2.02 42.45 -1.92
C THR A 113 -2.70 43.72 -2.40
N GLY A 114 -3.28 44.48 -1.47
CA GLY A 114 -3.87 45.80 -1.78
C GLY A 114 -5.28 45.75 -2.38
N VAL A 115 -5.96 44.59 -2.30
CA VAL A 115 -7.38 44.53 -2.69
C VAL A 115 -8.22 45.24 -1.62
N PRO A 116 -9.03 46.28 -1.97
CA PRO A 116 -9.91 46.94 -1.02
C PRO A 116 -10.92 45.95 -0.42
N GLN A 117 -11.17 46.03 0.89
CA GLN A 117 -12.07 45.11 1.61
C GLN A 117 -13.46 45.05 0.98
N GLN A 118 -13.93 46.13 0.43
CA GLN A 118 -15.23 46.23 -0.26
C GLN A 118 -15.33 45.33 -1.50
N THR A 119 -14.20 44.96 -2.10
CA THR A 119 -14.15 44.07 -3.28
C THR A 119 -14.23 42.58 -2.91
N VAL A 120 -13.83 42.23 -1.69
CA VAL A 120 -13.77 40.82 -1.23
C VAL A 120 -14.92 40.46 -0.31
N THR A 121 -15.68 41.44 0.21
CA THR A 121 -16.87 41.22 1.05
C THR A 121 -18.10 41.60 0.23
N PRO A 122 -18.99 40.65 -0.14
CA PRO A 122 -20.24 40.97 -0.80
C PRO A 122 -21.08 41.89 0.07
N SER A 123 -21.70 42.90 -0.55
CA SER A 123 -22.71 43.73 0.16
C SER A 123 -23.97 42.89 0.43
N GLU A 124 -24.74 43.27 1.46
CA GLU A 124 -25.98 42.57 1.80
C GLU A 124 -26.97 42.51 0.64
N GLU A 125 -26.95 43.50 -0.27
CA GLU A 125 -27.76 43.52 -1.49
C GLU A 125 -27.42 42.40 -2.49
N HIS A 126 -26.24 41.81 -2.41
CA HIS A 126 -25.79 40.69 -3.27
C HIS A 126 -26.00 39.31 -2.66
N LEU A 127 -26.56 39.23 -1.46
CA LEU A 127 -26.83 38.00 -0.73
C LEU A 127 -28.30 37.55 -0.76
N GLU A 128 -29.19 38.28 -1.44
CA GLU A 128 -30.62 37.97 -1.65
C GLU A 128 -30.90 37.18 -2.93
#